data_d923a8bf5628bee499b501119a19e5e0
#
_entry.id   d923a8bf5628bee499b501119a19e5e0
#
_cell.length_a   1.000
_cell.length_b   1.000
_cell.length_c   1.000
_cell.angle_alpha   90.00
_cell.angle_beta   90.00
_cell.angle_gamma   90.00
#
_symmetry.space_group_name_H-M   'P 1'
#
loop_
_entity.id
_entity.type
_entity.pdbx_description
1 polymer ?
#
loop_
_entity_poly.entity_id
_entity_poly.type
_entity_poly.pdbx_seq_one_letter_code
_entity_poly.pdbx_strand_id
1 'polypeptide(L)'
;MQIDRLIQIVFLLLSRDNLTAKQLAEELGASTRTIYRDINILSAAGIPITSQKGYGGGLSLLQGFSLDKSYFTQAEQSNMIQALQILKSSNYPDADKTLNKVAGLFSHNMQSEWLEIDFSYWGSPEKERVNITALERAIINKYVITFTYFNTELTVTAQTVEPLKLVFKSHAWYLVAWSLHKNDIRTYKMSRIRELQVTNQLFERELPQDFSLTPAYKEEYNIPLFKLHFFEKIAYKVYDEFQEKYIKKLDDGTLEVSFRYQLNEWTFLYLLSFGEYVEII
;
A
#
# COMPACT_ATOMS: atom_id res chain seq x y z
N MET A 1 -13.31 11.52 -19.17
CA MET A 1 -12.68 12.33 -20.26
C MET A 1 -12.42 11.45 -21.49
N GLN A 2 -12.07 12.00 -22.67
CA GLN A 2 -11.90 11.19 -23.90
C GLN A 2 -10.75 10.18 -23.78
N ILE A 3 -9.60 10.60 -23.22
CA ILE A 3 -8.43 9.72 -23.06
C ILE A 3 -8.74 8.50 -22.19
N ASP A 4 -9.43 8.68 -21.07
CA ASP A 4 -9.80 7.57 -20.17
C ASP A 4 -10.67 6.54 -20.92
N ARG A 5 -11.60 7.01 -21.75
CA ARG A 5 -12.46 6.13 -22.54
C ARG A 5 -11.68 5.37 -23.63
N LEU A 6 -10.72 6.02 -24.29
CA LEU A 6 -9.85 5.34 -25.26
C LEU A 6 -9.08 4.19 -24.61
N ILE A 7 -8.50 4.42 -23.44
CA ILE A 7 -7.78 3.39 -22.66
C ILE A 7 -8.73 2.26 -22.25
N GLN A 8 -9.92 2.60 -21.75
CA GLN A 8 -10.92 1.60 -21.35
C GLN A 8 -11.36 0.73 -22.51
N ILE A 9 -11.56 1.29 -23.73
CA ILE A 9 -11.86 0.51 -24.94
C ILE A 9 -10.77 -0.51 -25.20
N VAL A 10 -9.50 -0.12 -25.16
CA VAL A 10 -8.37 -1.04 -25.38
C VAL A 10 -8.38 -2.18 -24.35
N PHE A 11 -8.54 -1.86 -23.05
CA PHE A 11 -8.60 -2.88 -22.01
C PHE A 11 -9.80 -3.84 -22.15
N LEU A 12 -10.96 -3.34 -22.53
CA LEU A 12 -12.13 -4.17 -22.77
C LEU A 12 -11.91 -5.13 -23.96
N LEU A 13 -11.31 -4.65 -25.04
CA LEU A 13 -10.98 -5.47 -26.21
C LEU A 13 -9.82 -6.45 -25.97
N LEU A 14 -8.92 -6.16 -24.99
CA LEU A 14 -7.88 -7.10 -24.54
C LEU A 14 -8.44 -8.20 -23.64
N SER A 15 -9.47 -7.89 -22.87
CA SER A 15 -10.07 -8.81 -21.90
C SER A 15 -11.15 -9.72 -22.51
N ARG A 16 -11.70 -9.36 -23.67
CA ARG A 16 -12.80 -10.08 -24.35
C ARG A 16 -12.54 -10.14 -25.84
N ASP A 17 -12.65 -11.32 -26.40
CA ASP A 17 -12.31 -11.60 -27.80
C ASP A 17 -13.16 -10.83 -28.83
N ASN A 18 -14.38 -10.43 -28.49
CA ASN A 18 -15.28 -9.71 -29.38
C ASN A 18 -16.32 -8.90 -28.61
N LEU A 19 -16.45 -7.60 -28.91
CA LEU A 19 -17.44 -6.70 -28.33
C LEU A 19 -18.14 -5.88 -29.40
N THR A 20 -19.46 -5.79 -29.34
CA THR A 20 -20.20 -4.89 -30.21
C THR A 20 -20.04 -3.43 -29.81
N ALA A 21 -20.11 -2.52 -30.75
CA ALA A 21 -20.10 -1.08 -30.45
C ALA A 21 -21.21 -0.65 -29.48
N LYS A 22 -22.32 -1.41 -29.46
CA LYS A 22 -23.43 -1.18 -28.52
C LYS A 22 -23.05 -1.57 -27.11
N GLN A 23 -22.40 -2.72 -26.91
CA GLN A 23 -21.89 -3.15 -25.58
C GLN A 23 -20.85 -2.17 -25.03
N LEU A 24 -19.89 -1.75 -25.87
CA LEU A 24 -18.91 -0.72 -25.48
C LEU A 24 -19.58 0.61 -25.11
N ALA A 25 -20.62 1.00 -25.84
CA ALA A 25 -21.37 2.22 -25.58
C ALA A 25 -22.10 2.16 -24.23
N GLU A 26 -22.72 1.02 -23.93
CA GLU A 26 -23.43 0.76 -22.66
C GLU A 26 -22.45 0.76 -21.47
N GLU A 27 -21.32 0.04 -21.56
CA GLU A 27 -20.34 -0.05 -20.48
C GLU A 27 -19.62 1.28 -20.20
N LEU A 28 -19.40 2.08 -21.25
CA LEU A 28 -18.63 3.33 -21.15
C LEU A 28 -19.50 4.60 -21.04
N GLY A 29 -20.82 4.43 -20.97
CA GLY A 29 -21.76 5.56 -20.90
C GLY A 29 -21.66 6.51 -22.09
N ALA A 30 -21.41 5.97 -23.31
CA ALA A 30 -21.20 6.74 -24.53
C ALA A 30 -22.20 6.36 -25.63
N SER A 31 -22.31 7.15 -26.71
CA SER A 31 -23.07 6.74 -27.89
C SER A 31 -22.24 5.81 -28.79
N THR A 32 -22.91 4.92 -29.54
CA THR A 32 -22.23 4.08 -30.54
C THR A 32 -21.44 4.89 -31.55
N ARG A 33 -21.94 6.08 -31.93
CA ARG A 33 -21.23 7.03 -32.80
C ARG A 33 -19.90 7.50 -32.17
N THR A 34 -19.92 7.76 -30.87
CA THR A 34 -18.73 8.13 -30.12
C THR A 34 -17.72 6.98 -30.08
N ILE A 35 -18.20 5.74 -29.84
CA ILE A 35 -17.35 4.54 -29.86
C ILE A 35 -16.66 4.37 -31.20
N TYR A 36 -17.38 4.45 -32.32
CA TYR A 36 -16.76 4.35 -33.66
C TYR A 36 -15.73 5.44 -33.93
N ARG A 37 -15.98 6.68 -33.47
CA ARG A 37 -14.98 7.76 -33.54
C ARG A 37 -13.74 7.44 -32.75
N ASP A 38 -13.90 6.92 -31.52
CA ASP A 38 -12.79 6.54 -30.65
C ASP A 38 -12.01 5.35 -31.23
N ILE A 39 -12.68 4.35 -31.82
CA ILE A 39 -12.05 3.25 -32.56
C ILE A 39 -11.17 3.79 -33.71
N ASN A 40 -11.68 4.75 -34.48
CA ASN A 40 -10.90 5.36 -35.57
C ASN A 40 -9.64 6.08 -35.03
N ILE A 41 -9.74 6.76 -33.89
CA ILE A 41 -8.60 7.42 -33.24
C ILE A 41 -7.58 6.36 -32.78
N LEU A 42 -8.03 5.27 -32.14
CA LEU A 42 -7.17 4.18 -31.72
C LEU A 42 -6.48 3.49 -32.90
N SER A 43 -7.24 3.24 -33.98
CA SER A 43 -6.68 2.65 -35.21
C SER A 43 -5.66 3.58 -35.88
N ALA A 44 -5.91 4.88 -35.91
CA ALA A 44 -4.95 5.89 -36.38
C ALA A 44 -3.69 5.97 -35.50
N ALA A 45 -3.82 5.65 -34.23
CA ALA A 45 -2.69 5.56 -33.27
C ALA A 45 -1.95 4.22 -33.37
N GLY A 46 -2.28 3.32 -34.32
CA GLY A 46 -1.58 2.07 -34.56
C GLY A 46 -2.15 0.86 -33.81
N ILE A 47 -3.28 0.99 -33.09
CA ILE A 47 -3.93 -0.15 -32.44
C ILE A 47 -4.77 -0.90 -33.46
N PRO A 48 -4.45 -2.16 -33.79
CA PRO A 48 -5.09 -2.89 -34.87
C PRO A 48 -6.44 -3.45 -34.43
N ILE A 49 -7.48 -2.63 -34.51
CA ILE A 49 -8.84 -3.02 -34.20
C ILE A 49 -9.52 -3.49 -35.49
N THR A 50 -10.06 -4.69 -35.47
CA THR A 50 -10.84 -5.26 -36.57
C THR A 50 -12.33 -5.17 -36.27
N SER A 51 -13.14 -5.02 -37.32
CA SER A 51 -14.61 -4.99 -37.24
C SER A 51 -15.20 -6.05 -38.15
N GLN A 52 -15.95 -7.00 -37.58
CA GLN A 52 -16.67 -8.00 -38.30
C GLN A 52 -18.19 -7.66 -38.32
N LYS A 53 -18.80 -7.69 -39.53
CA LYS A 53 -20.23 -7.46 -39.71
C LYS A 53 -20.99 -8.76 -39.66
N GLY A 54 -22.23 -8.76 -39.15
CA GLY A 54 -23.15 -9.89 -39.18
C GLY A 54 -23.46 -10.48 -37.81
N TYR A 55 -24.16 -11.62 -37.81
CA TYR A 55 -24.53 -12.32 -36.59
C TYR A 55 -23.29 -12.86 -35.89
N GLY A 56 -23.06 -12.45 -34.65
CA GLY A 56 -21.81 -12.73 -33.91
C GLY A 56 -20.65 -11.80 -34.23
N GLY A 57 -20.85 -10.79 -35.10
CA GLY A 57 -19.82 -9.77 -35.41
C GLY A 57 -19.63 -8.76 -34.28
N GLY A 58 -18.55 -8.05 -34.34
CA GLY A 58 -18.17 -7.03 -33.34
C GLY A 58 -16.83 -6.42 -33.64
N LEU A 59 -16.30 -5.77 -32.65
CA LEU A 59 -14.97 -5.17 -32.60
C LEU A 59 -14.03 -6.07 -31.82
N SER A 60 -12.88 -6.38 -32.37
CA SER A 60 -11.83 -7.19 -31.73
C SER A 60 -10.46 -6.64 -32.06
N LEU A 61 -9.48 -6.93 -31.25
CA LEU A 61 -8.10 -6.72 -31.60
C LEU A 61 -7.62 -7.81 -32.57
N LEU A 62 -6.70 -7.47 -33.45
CA LEU A 62 -6.13 -8.45 -34.39
C LEU A 62 -5.53 -9.62 -33.58
N GLN A 63 -5.78 -10.84 -34.05
CA GLN A 63 -5.31 -12.05 -33.36
C GLN A 63 -3.79 -12.03 -33.22
N GLY A 64 -3.29 -12.15 -31.98
CA GLY A 64 -1.86 -11.99 -31.67
C GLY A 64 -1.42 -10.58 -31.30
N PHE A 65 -2.34 -9.60 -31.33
CA PHE A 65 -2.05 -8.29 -30.75
C PHE A 65 -2.03 -8.42 -29.23
N SER A 66 -0.87 -8.27 -28.67
CA SER A 66 -0.67 -7.93 -27.25
C SER A 66 -0.30 -6.47 -27.16
N LEU A 67 -0.62 -5.79 -26.06
CA LEU A 67 0.03 -4.52 -25.72
C LEU A 67 1.52 -4.79 -25.78
N ASP A 68 2.15 -4.34 -26.88
CA ASP A 68 3.55 -4.59 -27.07
C ASP A 68 4.29 -3.90 -25.92
N LYS A 69 5.23 -4.64 -25.33
CA LYS A 69 6.14 -4.09 -24.30
C LYS A 69 6.83 -2.80 -24.74
N SER A 70 6.80 -2.47 -26.05
CA SER A 70 7.28 -1.20 -26.62
C SER A 70 6.50 0.05 -26.18
N TYR A 71 5.30 -0.09 -25.61
CA TYR A 71 4.57 1.04 -25.00
C TYR A 71 5.20 1.56 -23.71
N PHE A 72 6.03 0.74 -23.06
CA PHE A 72 6.75 1.12 -21.87
C PHE A 72 8.25 1.26 -22.17
N THR A 73 8.81 2.40 -21.85
CA THR A 73 10.25 2.59 -21.90
C THR A 73 10.96 1.61 -20.94
N GLN A 74 12.23 1.35 -21.16
CA GLN A 74 13.02 0.48 -20.26
C GLN A 74 12.99 0.97 -18.81
N ALA A 75 13.00 2.29 -18.61
CA ALA A 75 12.89 2.87 -17.27
C ALA A 75 11.54 2.58 -16.61
N GLU A 76 10.44 2.70 -17.33
CA GLU A 76 9.09 2.39 -16.82
C GLU A 76 8.94 0.90 -16.52
N GLN A 77 9.46 0.02 -17.38
CA GLN A 77 9.48 -1.42 -17.13
C GLN A 77 10.26 -1.76 -15.85
N SER A 78 11.44 -1.15 -15.67
CA SER A 78 12.25 -1.32 -14.46
C SER A 78 11.51 -0.82 -13.23
N ASN A 79 10.87 0.34 -13.29
CA ASN A 79 10.09 0.91 -12.19
C ASN A 79 8.91 0.00 -11.78
N MET A 80 8.21 -0.60 -12.74
CA MET A 80 7.12 -1.56 -12.45
C MET A 80 7.65 -2.79 -11.71
N ILE A 81 8.78 -3.34 -12.16
CA ILE A 81 9.42 -4.49 -11.51
C ILE A 81 9.86 -4.14 -10.08
N GLN A 82 10.50 -2.99 -9.89
CA GLN A 82 10.91 -2.52 -8.57
C GLN A 82 9.72 -2.32 -7.63
N ALA A 83 8.62 -1.73 -8.11
CA ALA A 83 7.39 -1.59 -7.33
C ALA A 83 6.81 -2.95 -6.89
N LEU A 84 6.85 -3.96 -7.76
CA LEU A 84 6.43 -5.32 -7.42
C LEU A 84 7.41 -6.01 -6.44
N GLN A 85 8.70 -5.72 -6.50
CA GLN A 85 9.68 -6.17 -5.52
C GLN A 85 9.40 -5.58 -4.13
N ILE A 86 9.04 -4.29 -4.05
CA ILE A 86 8.62 -3.65 -2.79
C ILE A 86 7.37 -4.34 -2.21
N LEU A 87 6.35 -4.61 -3.05
CA LEU A 87 5.16 -5.34 -2.61
C LEU A 87 5.48 -6.76 -2.12
N LYS A 88 6.36 -7.47 -2.83
CA LYS A 88 6.84 -8.80 -2.41
C LYS A 88 7.55 -8.72 -1.06
N SER A 89 8.45 -7.77 -0.88
CA SER A 89 9.20 -7.59 0.37
C SER A 89 8.33 -7.20 1.56
N SER A 90 7.18 -6.55 1.30
CA SER A 90 6.17 -6.25 2.33
C SER A 90 5.27 -7.45 2.65
N ASN A 91 5.55 -8.64 2.10
CA ASN A 91 4.73 -9.85 2.22
C ASN A 91 3.28 -9.68 1.70
N TYR A 92 3.07 -8.79 0.69
CA TYR A 92 1.76 -8.65 0.06
C TYR A 92 1.41 -9.93 -0.72
N PRO A 93 0.17 -10.45 -0.58
CA PRO A 93 -0.25 -11.69 -1.22
C PRO A 93 -0.06 -11.67 -2.74
N ASP A 94 0.39 -12.80 -3.31
CA ASP A 94 0.57 -13.03 -4.75
C ASP A 94 1.52 -12.05 -5.49
N ALA A 95 2.23 -11.17 -4.76
CA ALA A 95 3.17 -10.21 -5.36
C ALA A 95 4.31 -10.91 -6.11
N ASP A 96 4.81 -12.03 -5.61
CA ASP A 96 5.84 -12.85 -6.26
C ASP A 96 5.35 -13.46 -7.58
N LYS A 97 4.11 -13.95 -7.64
CA LYS A 97 3.52 -14.49 -8.88
C LYS A 97 3.34 -13.38 -9.92
N THR A 98 2.87 -12.21 -9.48
CA THR A 98 2.69 -11.05 -10.36
C THR A 98 4.03 -10.54 -10.87
N LEU A 99 5.04 -10.43 -9.99
CA LEU A 99 6.40 -10.07 -10.35
C LEU A 99 6.98 -10.99 -11.44
N ASN A 100 6.86 -12.31 -11.27
CA ASN A 100 7.36 -13.29 -12.24
C ASN A 100 6.66 -13.15 -13.61
N LYS A 101 5.34 -12.91 -13.63
CA LYS A 101 4.58 -12.69 -14.87
C LYS A 101 5.03 -11.41 -15.59
N VAL A 102 5.15 -10.30 -14.87
CA VAL A 102 5.54 -9.00 -15.43
C VAL A 102 7.01 -9.02 -15.90
N ALA A 103 7.91 -9.62 -15.11
CA ALA A 103 9.30 -9.80 -15.51
C ALA A 103 9.43 -10.65 -16.78
N GLY A 104 8.65 -11.73 -16.90
CA GLY A 104 8.59 -12.56 -18.10
C GLY A 104 8.04 -11.79 -19.31
N LEU A 105 7.00 -10.96 -19.13
CA LEU A 105 6.42 -10.13 -20.19
C LEU A 105 7.46 -9.15 -20.75
N PHE A 106 8.24 -8.51 -19.91
CA PHE A 106 9.25 -7.55 -20.34
C PHE A 106 10.56 -8.20 -20.79
N SER A 107 10.67 -9.52 -20.75
CA SER A 107 11.93 -10.24 -21.01
C SER A 107 13.10 -9.67 -20.17
N HIS A 108 12.75 -9.18 -18.99
CA HIS A 108 13.69 -8.58 -18.07
C HIS A 108 14.45 -9.73 -17.38
N ASN A 109 15.72 -9.84 -17.66
CA ASN A 109 16.59 -10.64 -16.81
C ASN A 109 16.55 -10.02 -15.42
N MET A 110 16.05 -10.75 -14.41
CA MET A 110 15.95 -10.31 -13.01
C MET A 110 17.29 -10.02 -12.35
N GLN A 111 18.35 -9.96 -13.14
CA GLN A 111 19.74 -9.74 -12.73
C GLN A 111 20.11 -8.25 -12.55
N SER A 112 19.19 -7.35 -12.25
CA SER A 112 19.63 -6.08 -11.68
C SER A 112 19.87 -6.25 -10.17
N GLU A 113 20.98 -6.88 -9.85
CA GLU A 113 21.47 -7.14 -8.49
C GLU A 113 21.80 -5.87 -7.68
N TRP A 114 21.57 -4.68 -8.27
CA TRP A 114 21.90 -3.42 -7.61
C TRP A 114 20.86 -2.97 -6.56
N LEU A 115 19.65 -3.55 -6.57
CA LEU A 115 18.57 -3.21 -5.65
C LEU A 115 17.99 -4.49 -5.05
N GLU A 116 18.17 -4.65 -3.75
CA GLU A 116 17.47 -5.63 -2.93
C GLU A 116 16.65 -4.88 -1.88
N ILE A 117 15.38 -5.24 -1.72
CA ILE A 117 14.48 -4.65 -0.75
C ILE A 117 13.99 -5.76 0.17
N ASP A 118 14.40 -5.69 1.42
CA ASP A 118 14.00 -6.62 2.47
C ASP A 118 13.48 -5.85 3.68
N PHE A 119 12.22 -6.07 4.05
CA PHE A 119 11.59 -5.50 5.23
C PHE A 119 11.51 -6.50 6.38
N SER A 120 12.17 -7.63 6.29
CA SER A 120 12.20 -8.63 7.37
C SER A 120 13.03 -8.10 8.56
N TYR A 121 12.65 -8.49 9.76
CA TYR A 121 13.50 -8.30 10.92
C TYR A 121 14.62 -9.33 10.93
N TRP A 122 15.83 -8.93 11.29
CA TRP A 122 16.95 -9.85 11.48
C TRP A 122 16.54 -10.98 12.44
N GLY A 123 16.47 -12.21 11.91
CA GLY A 123 16.14 -13.40 12.69
C GLY A 123 14.66 -13.71 12.89
N SER A 124 13.73 -13.05 12.22
CA SER A 124 12.29 -13.35 12.31
C SER A 124 11.81 -14.32 11.25
N PRO A 125 11.13 -15.43 11.63
CA PRO A 125 10.48 -16.29 10.66
C PRO A 125 9.17 -15.67 10.13
N GLU A 126 8.80 -16.05 8.90
CA GLU A 126 7.58 -15.72 8.15
C GLU A 126 6.27 -15.90 8.95
N LYS A 127 5.85 -14.96 9.76
CA LYS A 127 4.60 -15.10 10.53
C LYS A 127 3.43 -14.22 10.09
N GLU A 128 3.59 -13.32 9.13
CA GLU A 128 2.55 -12.31 8.85
C GLU A 128 1.70 -12.50 7.59
N ARG A 129 1.87 -13.59 6.84
CA ARG A 129 1.12 -13.81 5.57
C ARG A 129 -0.40 -14.04 5.73
N VAL A 130 -0.89 -14.24 6.95
CA VAL A 130 -2.15 -14.99 7.14
C VAL A 130 -3.42 -14.18 6.88
N ASN A 131 -3.43 -12.87 6.97
CA ASN A 131 -4.69 -12.14 7.06
C ASN A 131 -4.91 -11.02 6.03
N ILE A 132 -3.91 -10.65 5.22
CA ILE A 132 -4.05 -9.51 4.29
C ILE A 132 -5.17 -9.76 3.27
N THR A 133 -5.21 -10.94 2.65
CA THR A 133 -6.26 -11.28 1.66
C THR A 133 -7.66 -11.29 2.25
N ALA A 134 -7.81 -11.81 3.48
CA ALA A 134 -9.11 -11.83 4.16
C ALA A 134 -9.56 -10.41 4.50
N LEU A 135 -8.65 -9.56 4.97
CA LEU A 135 -8.91 -8.16 5.27
C LEU A 135 -9.21 -7.34 4.02
N GLU A 136 -8.46 -7.55 2.93
CA GLU A 136 -8.72 -6.91 1.64
C GLU A 136 -10.15 -7.18 1.17
N ARG A 137 -10.57 -8.47 1.19
CA ARG A 137 -11.94 -8.84 0.85
C ARG A 137 -12.97 -8.21 1.79
N ALA A 138 -12.71 -8.18 3.08
CA ALA A 138 -13.61 -7.59 4.06
C ALA A 138 -13.75 -6.07 3.86
N ILE A 139 -12.66 -5.36 3.54
CA ILE A 139 -12.67 -3.93 3.25
C ILE A 139 -13.44 -3.64 1.96
N ILE A 140 -13.12 -4.35 0.87
CA ILE A 140 -13.74 -4.11 -0.45
C ILE A 140 -15.23 -4.41 -0.42
N ASN A 141 -15.63 -5.51 0.22
CA ASN A 141 -17.03 -5.93 0.30
C ASN A 141 -17.76 -5.40 1.54
N LYS A 142 -17.12 -4.53 2.33
CA LYS A 142 -17.71 -3.88 3.52
C LYS A 142 -18.25 -4.88 4.55
N TYR A 143 -17.50 -5.94 4.87
CA TYR A 143 -17.85 -6.90 5.93
C TYR A 143 -17.21 -6.54 7.26
N VAL A 144 -18.00 -6.57 8.33
CA VAL A 144 -17.52 -6.51 9.72
C VAL A 144 -16.63 -7.71 10.00
N ILE A 145 -15.57 -7.49 10.76
CA ILE A 145 -14.64 -8.54 11.19
C ILE A 145 -14.56 -8.63 12.71
N THR A 146 -14.20 -9.79 13.18
CA THR A 146 -13.88 -10.04 14.60
C THR A 146 -12.47 -10.62 14.71
N PHE A 147 -11.78 -10.30 15.80
CA PHE A 147 -10.46 -10.87 16.11
C PHE A 147 -10.09 -10.67 17.57
N THR A 148 -9.10 -11.41 18.01
CA THR A 148 -8.44 -11.21 19.31
C THR A 148 -7.24 -10.31 19.13
N TYR A 149 -7.06 -9.30 19.99
CA TYR A 149 -5.99 -8.32 19.90
C TYR A 149 -5.14 -8.28 21.17
N PHE A 150 -3.82 -8.43 21.01
CA PHE A 150 -2.85 -8.23 22.08
C PHE A 150 -2.48 -6.74 22.14
N ASN A 151 -2.92 -6.05 23.18
CA ASN A 151 -2.58 -4.65 23.38
C ASN A 151 -1.20 -4.50 24.07
N THR A 152 -0.76 -3.25 24.24
CA THR A 152 0.50 -2.92 24.93
C THR A 152 0.44 -3.20 26.43
N GLU A 153 -0.75 -3.27 27.02
CA GLU A 153 -0.98 -3.55 28.44
C GLU A 153 -0.96 -5.05 28.74
N LEU A 154 -0.45 -5.89 27.82
CA LEU A 154 -0.40 -7.35 27.92
C LEU A 154 -1.78 -8.02 28.11
N THR A 155 -2.86 -7.28 27.83
CA THR A 155 -4.22 -7.83 27.88
C THR A 155 -4.66 -8.28 26.47
N VAL A 156 -5.44 -9.36 26.48
CA VAL A 156 -6.05 -9.91 25.27
C VAL A 156 -7.51 -9.48 25.24
N THR A 157 -7.91 -8.81 24.19
CA THR A 157 -9.27 -8.30 24.06
C THR A 157 -9.90 -8.73 22.74
N ALA A 158 -11.16 -9.17 22.81
CA ALA A 158 -11.95 -9.42 21.61
C ALA A 158 -12.35 -8.09 20.97
N GLN A 159 -12.19 -7.99 19.67
CA GLN A 159 -12.52 -6.82 18.90
C GLN A 159 -13.57 -7.17 17.84
N THR A 160 -14.54 -6.27 17.67
CA THR A 160 -15.49 -6.28 16.55
C THR A 160 -15.39 -4.93 15.87
N VAL A 161 -15.00 -4.93 14.60
CA VAL A 161 -14.67 -3.69 13.90
C VAL A 161 -15.16 -3.69 12.45
N GLU A 162 -15.38 -2.50 11.92
CA GLU A 162 -15.60 -2.23 10.51
C GLU A 162 -14.22 -1.90 9.88
N PRO A 163 -13.62 -2.78 9.08
CA PRO A 163 -12.30 -2.57 8.51
C PRO A 163 -12.37 -1.53 7.39
N LEU A 164 -11.55 -0.47 7.46
CA LEU A 164 -11.62 0.65 6.55
C LEU A 164 -10.42 0.74 5.60
N LYS A 165 -9.20 0.46 6.09
CA LYS A 165 -7.98 0.60 5.30
C LYS A 165 -6.84 -0.25 5.85
N LEU A 166 -6.02 -0.81 4.94
CA LEU A 166 -4.71 -1.36 5.29
C LEU A 166 -3.62 -0.33 5.02
N VAL A 167 -2.67 -0.22 5.92
CA VAL A 167 -1.53 0.70 5.79
C VAL A 167 -0.25 -0.03 6.12
N PHE A 168 0.75 0.08 5.24
CA PHE A 168 2.11 -0.34 5.51
C PHE A 168 2.93 0.86 5.98
N LYS A 169 3.47 0.81 7.20
CA LYS A 169 4.26 1.89 7.80
C LYS A 169 5.31 1.32 8.74
N SER A 170 6.53 1.87 8.70
CA SER A 170 7.63 1.47 9.59
C SER A 170 7.80 -0.04 9.66
N HIS A 171 7.94 -0.67 8.49
CA HIS A 171 8.15 -2.12 8.29
C HIS A 171 7.04 -3.03 8.87
N ALA A 172 5.82 -2.50 9.07
CA ALA A 172 4.70 -3.26 9.59
C ALA A 172 3.37 -2.89 8.92
N TRP A 173 2.48 -3.87 8.82
CA TRP A 173 1.11 -3.67 8.38
C TRP A 173 0.21 -3.26 9.54
N TYR A 174 -0.68 -2.33 9.27
CA TYR A 174 -1.69 -1.84 10.20
C TYR A 174 -3.07 -1.87 9.55
N LEU A 175 -4.05 -2.28 10.34
CA LEU A 175 -5.47 -2.15 10.01
C LEU A 175 -6.03 -0.89 10.66
N VAL A 176 -6.56 0.01 9.85
CA VAL A 176 -7.39 1.13 10.30
C VAL A 176 -8.84 0.66 10.25
N ALA A 177 -9.54 0.74 11.36
CA ALA A 177 -10.91 0.27 11.47
C ALA A 177 -11.71 1.09 12.48
N TRP A 178 -13.02 1.12 12.30
CA TRP A 178 -13.95 1.66 13.31
C TRP A 178 -14.26 0.57 14.35
N SER A 179 -13.91 0.81 15.58
CA SER A 179 -14.21 -0.08 16.70
C SER A 179 -15.66 0.09 17.15
N LEU A 180 -16.47 -0.95 17.00
CA LEU A 180 -17.87 -0.91 17.46
C LEU A 180 -17.96 -0.79 19.00
N HIS A 181 -16.97 -1.33 19.72
CA HIS A 181 -16.94 -1.25 21.17
C HIS A 181 -16.51 0.13 21.70
N LYS A 182 -15.50 0.75 21.04
CA LYS A 182 -14.96 2.08 21.45
C LYS A 182 -15.68 3.24 20.78
N ASN A 183 -16.48 2.98 19.76
CA ASN A 183 -17.16 3.96 18.93
C ASN A 183 -16.20 5.03 18.39
N ASP A 184 -15.06 4.57 17.86
CA ASP A 184 -13.97 5.43 17.41
C ASP A 184 -13.09 4.70 16.38
N ILE A 185 -12.36 5.46 15.53
CA ILE A 185 -11.37 4.91 14.61
C ILE A 185 -10.15 4.47 15.41
N ARG A 186 -9.74 3.23 15.20
CA ARG A 186 -8.56 2.62 15.83
C ARG A 186 -7.64 2.03 14.80
N THR A 187 -6.36 2.01 15.16
CA THR A 187 -5.30 1.39 14.36
C THR A 187 -4.78 0.17 15.08
N TYR A 188 -4.80 -0.97 14.39
CA TYR A 188 -4.36 -2.25 14.93
C TYR A 188 -3.14 -2.74 14.16
N LYS A 189 -2.05 -3.03 14.86
CA LYS A 189 -0.86 -3.65 14.24
C LYS A 189 -1.18 -5.09 13.90
N MET A 190 -0.98 -5.50 12.65
CA MET A 190 -1.35 -6.83 12.13
C MET A 190 -0.69 -7.98 12.90
N SER A 191 0.57 -7.81 13.30
CA SER A 191 1.31 -8.80 14.08
C SER A 191 0.70 -9.11 15.45
N ARG A 192 -0.24 -8.29 15.93
CA ARG A 192 -0.96 -8.47 17.21
C ARG A 192 -2.38 -9.00 17.04
N ILE A 193 -2.84 -9.21 15.81
CA ILE A 193 -4.16 -9.77 15.48
C ILE A 193 -4.07 -11.30 15.50
N ARG A 194 -5.02 -11.96 16.15
CA ARG A 194 -5.19 -13.40 16.17
C ARG A 194 -6.64 -13.76 15.91
N GLU A 195 -6.89 -14.96 15.42
CA GLU A 195 -8.24 -15.52 15.25
C GLU A 195 -9.17 -14.64 14.42
N LEU A 196 -8.64 -14.03 13.36
CA LEU A 196 -9.40 -13.17 12.48
C LEU A 196 -10.53 -13.94 11.79
N GLN A 197 -11.75 -13.42 11.91
CA GLN A 197 -12.93 -13.95 11.24
C GLN A 197 -13.66 -12.83 10.49
N VAL A 198 -14.05 -13.10 9.26
CA VAL A 198 -14.92 -12.22 8.48
C VAL A 198 -16.37 -12.65 8.76
N THR A 199 -17.19 -11.72 9.22
CA THR A 199 -18.61 -11.99 9.49
C THR A 199 -19.47 -11.80 8.23
N ASN A 200 -20.76 -12.10 8.33
CA ASN A 200 -21.73 -11.81 7.28
C ASN A 200 -22.41 -10.44 7.45
N GLN A 201 -22.02 -9.66 8.45
CA GLN A 201 -22.59 -8.35 8.72
C GLN A 201 -21.94 -7.33 7.80
N LEU A 202 -22.75 -6.56 7.09
CA LEU A 202 -22.31 -5.45 6.25
C LEU A 202 -22.24 -4.15 7.04
N PHE A 203 -21.37 -3.23 6.61
CA PHE A 203 -21.30 -1.87 7.10
C PHE A 203 -21.21 -0.88 5.91
N GLU A 204 -21.52 0.40 6.16
CA GLU A 204 -21.52 1.45 5.12
C GLU A 204 -20.45 2.54 5.37
N ARG A 205 -19.81 2.51 6.54
CA ARG A 205 -18.87 3.55 6.95
C ARG A 205 -17.70 3.69 5.98
N GLU A 206 -17.31 4.92 5.76
CA GLU A 206 -16.12 5.28 5.02
C GLU A 206 -15.08 5.96 5.90
N LEU A 207 -13.82 5.88 5.50
CA LEU A 207 -12.76 6.60 6.18
C LEU A 207 -12.87 8.09 5.83
N PRO A 208 -12.81 9.01 6.82
CA PRO A 208 -12.75 10.42 6.54
C PRO A 208 -11.61 10.80 5.60
N GLN A 209 -11.85 11.72 4.67
CA GLN A 209 -10.84 12.10 3.66
C GLN A 209 -9.59 12.75 4.29
N ASP A 210 -9.76 13.42 5.42
CA ASP A 210 -8.71 14.05 6.21
C ASP A 210 -8.03 13.11 7.21
N PHE A 211 -8.39 11.83 7.21
CA PHE A 211 -7.79 10.85 8.12
C PHE A 211 -6.28 10.72 7.88
N SER A 212 -5.51 10.91 8.93
CA SER A 212 -4.07 10.67 8.96
C SER A 212 -3.71 9.70 10.08
N LEU A 213 -2.86 8.71 9.78
CA LEU A 213 -2.26 7.83 10.80
C LEU A 213 -1.33 8.59 11.76
N THR A 214 -0.78 9.69 11.28
CA THR A 214 -0.01 10.62 12.12
C THR A 214 -0.92 11.81 12.35
N PRO A 215 -1.55 11.93 13.52
CA PRO A 215 -2.34 13.11 13.83
C PRO A 215 -1.48 14.34 13.56
N ALA A 216 -2.03 15.32 12.83
CA ALA A 216 -1.42 16.64 12.84
C ALA A 216 -1.31 17.03 14.32
N TYR A 217 -0.10 17.33 14.75
CA TYR A 217 0.09 17.85 16.10
C TYR A 217 -0.78 19.11 16.21
N LYS A 218 -1.93 19.00 16.88
CA LYS A 218 -2.67 20.17 17.27
C LYS A 218 -1.78 20.90 18.26
N GLU A 219 -1.42 22.13 17.97
CA GLU A 219 -0.58 23.00 18.82
C GLU A 219 -1.12 23.18 20.25
N GLU A 220 -2.37 22.78 20.51
CA GLU A 220 -3.07 22.88 21.79
C GLU A 220 -2.58 21.91 22.89
N TYR A 221 -1.80 20.88 22.56
CA TYR A 221 -1.22 20.03 23.60
C TYR A 221 0.13 20.62 24.02
N ASN A 222 0.31 20.83 25.30
CA ASN A 222 1.60 21.16 25.93
C ASN A 222 2.55 19.96 25.76
N ILE A 223 3.08 19.82 24.53
CA ILE A 223 3.95 18.70 24.17
C ILE A 223 5.32 18.99 24.77
N PRO A 224 5.79 18.19 25.72
CA PRO A 224 7.06 18.41 26.38
C PRO A 224 8.21 18.38 25.37
N LEU A 225 9.18 19.27 25.61
CA LEU A 225 10.45 19.23 24.90
C LEU A 225 11.34 18.22 25.62
N PHE A 226 11.74 17.19 24.91
CA PHE A 226 12.77 16.27 25.35
C PHE A 226 14.12 16.82 24.93
N LYS A 227 15.05 16.82 25.88
CA LYS A 227 16.46 17.02 25.61
C LYS A 227 17.19 15.79 26.08
N LEU A 228 17.87 15.15 25.15
CA LEU A 228 18.56 13.89 25.35
C LEU A 228 20.04 14.10 25.08
N HIS A 229 20.88 13.60 25.96
CA HIS A 229 22.31 13.55 25.79
C HIS A 229 22.72 12.08 25.51
N PHE A 230 23.38 11.85 24.37
CA PHE A 230 23.81 10.54 23.94
C PHE A 230 25.32 10.43 23.94
N PHE A 231 25.82 9.31 24.48
CA PHE A 231 27.23 9.01 24.43
C PHE A 231 27.70 8.66 23.03
N GLU A 232 28.92 8.99 22.65
CA GLU A 232 29.51 8.79 21.32
C GLU A 232 29.33 7.37 20.80
N LYS A 233 29.42 6.37 21.66
CA LYS A 233 29.32 4.94 21.34
C LYS A 233 28.03 4.56 20.61
N ILE A 234 26.94 5.32 20.81
CA ILE A 234 25.63 5.06 20.21
C ILE A 234 25.28 6.07 19.11
N ALA A 235 26.22 6.91 18.68
CA ALA A 235 26.00 7.98 17.72
C ALA A 235 25.35 7.46 16.41
N TYR A 236 25.74 6.29 15.92
CA TYR A 236 25.17 5.68 14.73
C TYR A 236 23.65 5.51 14.84
N LYS A 237 23.15 5.00 15.99
CA LYS A 237 21.71 4.81 16.22
C LYS A 237 20.99 6.16 16.32
N VAL A 238 21.64 7.19 16.87
CA VAL A 238 21.06 8.53 16.94
C VAL A 238 20.84 9.11 15.54
N TYR A 239 21.80 8.96 14.61
CA TYR A 239 21.65 9.40 13.22
C TYR A 239 20.61 8.56 12.44
N ASP A 240 20.43 7.28 12.78
CA ASP A 240 19.42 6.42 12.19
C ASP A 240 17.98 6.80 12.61
N GLU A 241 17.82 7.26 13.88
CA GLU A 241 16.51 7.47 14.49
C GLU A 241 16.02 8.92 14.42
N PHE A 242 16.93 9.89 14.42
CA PHE A 242 16.62 11.32 14.48
C PHE A 242 17.04 12.06 13.22
N GLN A 243 16.22 13.01 12.77
CA GLN A 243 16.60 13.90 11.68
C GLN A 243 17.75 14.81 12.12
N GLU A 244 18.70 15.02 11.24
CA GLU A 244 19.94 15.80 11.51
C GLU A 244 19.67 17.19 12.14
N LYS A 245 18.58 17.86 11.73
CA LYS A 245 18.17 19.16 12.28
C LYS A 245 17.88 19.17 13.79
N TYR A 246 17.66 18.01 14.40
CA TYR A 246 17.42 17.85 15.84
C TYR A 246 18.68 17.44 16.60
N ILE A 247 19.77 17.11 15.90
CA ILE A 247 21.01 16.59 16.45
C ILE A 247 22.03 17.72 16.52
N LYS A 248 22.59 17.94 17.70
CA LYS A 248 23.72 18.83 17.92
C LYS A 248 24.91 18.00 18.39
N LYS A 249 26.00 18.01 17.63
CA LYS A 249 27.26 17.40 18.06
C LYS A 249 28.01 18.34 19.01
N LEU A 250 28.48 17.80 20.13
CA LEU A 250 29.26 18.51 21.13
C LEU A 250 30.78 18.29 20.91
N ASP A 251 31.60 19.13 21.54
CA ASP A 251 33.07 19.14 21.35
C ASP A 251 33.74 17.86 21.87
N ASP A 252 33.10 17.17 22.80
CA ASP A 252 33.55 15.91 23.40
C ASP A 252 33.15 14.67 22.58
N GLY A 253 32.50 14.85 21.41
CA GLY A 253 32.05 13.79 20.56
C GLY A 253 30.65 13.24 20.88
N THR A 254 30.05 13.66 22.00
CA THR A 254 28.68 13.31 22.38
C THR A 254 27.63 14.05 21.52
N LEU A 255 26.37 13.62 21.59
CA LEU A 255 25.28 14.21 20.80
C LEU A 255 24.17 14.70 21.74
N GLU A 256 23.69 15.90 21.48
CA GLU A 256 22.46 16.41 22.10
C GLU A 256 21.34 16.38 21.08
N VAL A 257 20.20 15.80 21.45
CA VAL A 257 18.99 15.76 20.60
C VAL A 257 17.85 16.45 21.32
N SER A 258 17.22 17.41 20.62
CA SER A 258 16.08 18.15 21.16
C SER A 258 14.88 17.99 20.26
N PHE A 259 13.78 17.41 20.77
CA PHE A 259 12.55 17.21 20.02
C PHE A 259 11.32 17.27 20.93
N ARG A 260 10.16 17.60 20.33
CA ARG A 260 8.89 17.59 21.04
C ARG A 260 8.13 16.31 20.74
N TYR A 261 7.67 15.63 21.78
CA TYR A 261 6.85 14.42 21.64
C TYR A 261 5.90 14.24 22.84
N GLN A 262 4.82 13.50 22.64
CA GLN A 262 3.89 13.19 23.72
C GLN A 262 4.54 12.28 24.75
N LEU A 263 4.44 12.65 26.03
CA LEU A 263 4.85 11.76 27.11
C LEU A 263 3.80 10.67 27.31
N ASN A 264 4.13 9.47 26.90
CA ASN A 264 3.32 8.27 27.07
C ASN A 264 4.21 7.04 27.28
N GLU A 265 3.60 5.91 27.56
CA GLU A 265 4.32 4.65 27.82
C GLU A 265 5.23 4.25 26.65
N TRP A 266 4.78 4.45 25.41
CA TRP A 266 5.59 4.16 24.23
C TRP A 266 6.86 5.01 24.18
N THR A 267 6.74 6.31 24.45
CA THR A 267 7.89 7.23 24.49
C THR A 267 8.89 6.79 25.55
N PHE A 268 8.38 6.38 26.71
CA PHE A 268 9.24 5.90 27.78
C PHE A 268 9.98 4.63 27.40
N LEU A 269 9.29 3.63 26.85
CA LEU A 269 9.89 2.39 26.35
C LEU A 269 10.89 2.65 25.22
N TYR A 270 10.58 3.60 24.33
CA TYR A 270 11.48 4.00 23.27
C TYR A 270 12.78 4.60 23.83
N LEU A 271 12.70 5.48 24.80
CA LEU A 271 13.89 6.05 25.46
C LEU A 271 14.71 4.96 26.18
N LEU A 272 14.06 4.03 26.86
CA LEU A 272 14.74 2.89 27.48
C LEU A 272 15.46 1.97 26.46
N SER A 273 15.05 1.97 25.21
CA SER A 273 15.72 1.17 24.16
C SER A 273 17.14 1.64 23.84
N PHE A 274 17.54 2.83 24.30
CA PHE A 274 18.92 3.33 24.21
C PHE A 274 19.81 2.87 25.38
N GLY A 275 19.20 2.26 26.42
CA GLY A 275 19.92 1.71 27.56
C GLY A 275 20.68 2.78 28.37
N GLU A 276 21.88 2.44 28.78
CA GLU A 276 22.77 3.32 29.58
C GLU A 276 23.44 4.44 28.75
N TYR A 277 23.18 4.49 27.43
CA TYR A 277 23.86 5.43 26.53
C TYR A 277 23.08 6.72 26.30
N VAL A 278 22.00 6.95 27.03
CA VAL A 278 21.20 8.17 26.96
C VAL A 278 20.91 8.74 28.35
N GLU A 279 21.02 10.04 28.48
CA GLU A 279 20.61 10.81 29.65
C GLU A 279 19.53 11.82 29.24
N ILE A 280 18.51 11.99 30.08
CA ILE A 280 17.50 13.05 29.92
C ILE A 280 17.97 14.27 30.66
N ILE A 281 18.09 15.41 29.97
CA ILE A 281 18.63 16.67 30.52
C ILE A 281 17.60 17.81 30.48
#